data_ea789dce6f0c003e739e45607dfdc57f
#
_entry.id   ea789dce6f0c003e739e45607dfdc57f
#
_cell.length_a   1.000
_cell.length_b   1.000
_cell.length_c   1.000
_cell.angle_alpha   90.00
_cell.angle_beta   90.00
_cell.angle_gamma   90.00
#
_symmetry.space_group_name_H-M   'P 1'
#
loop_
_entity.id
_entity.type
_entity.pdbx_description
1 polymer ?
#
loop_
_entity_poly.entity_id
_entity_poly.type
_entity_poly.pdbx_seq_one_letter_code
_entity_poly.pdbx_strand_id
1 'polypeptide(L)'
;MKNTFVILWAPGVAWTAGKTVREQAYWDEHAEFMDRLFENGTVIMGGPFSDGTGSLVIVEAEEMNEVSSLFANDPFVVHQIFTLRSLKQWQLFLDARQKVS
;
A
#
# COMPACT_ATOMS: atom_id res chain seq x y z
N MET A 1 6.31 -19.92 -3.65
CA MET A 1 4.87 -19.70 -3.42
C MET A 1 4.65 -18.32 -2.85
N LYS A 2 3.67 -17.62 -3.37
CA LYS A 2 3.41 -16.26 -2.90
C LYS A 2 2.47 -16.25 -1.71
N ASN A 3 2.77 -15.36 -0.78
CA ASN A 3 1.95 -15.10 0.39
C ASN A 3 1.29 -13.73 0.24
N THR A 4 0.24 -13.52 1.01
CA THR A 4 -0.50 -12.26 1.00
C THR A 4 -0.11 -11.44 2.22
N PHE A 5 0.13 -10.15 2.01
CA PHE A 5 0.50 -9.23 3.08
C PHE A 5 -0.44 -8.03 3.08
N VAL A 6 -0.69 -7.50 4.27
CA VAL A 6 -1.52 -6.32 4.46
C VAL A 6 -0.65 -5.20 5.00
N ILE A 7 -0.66 -4.07 4.30
CA ILE A 7 0.08 -2.88 4.71
C ILE A 7 -0.92 -1.81 5.10
N LEU A 8 -0.77 -1.28 6.31
CA LEU A 8 -1.52 -0.13 6.77
C LEU A 8 -0.58 1.06 6.82
N TRP A 9 -0.96 2.10 6.10
CA TRP A 9 -0.24 3.37 6.08
C TRP A 9 -1.02 4.42 6.87
N ALA A 10 -0.30 5.26 7.60
CA ALA A 10 -0.86 6.42 8.28
C ALA A 10 -0.26 7.69 7.69
N PRO A 11 -0.92 8.85 7.87
CA PRO A 11 -0.30 10.12 7.48
C PRO A 11 1.03 10.32 8.20
N GLY A 12 2.06 10.66 7.45
CA GLY A 12 3.39 10.93 7.98
C GLY A 12 3.56 12.38 8.39
N VAL A 13 4.77 12.73 8.83
CA VAL A 13 5.06 14.10 9.31
C VAL A 13 4.92 15.15 8.22
N ALA A 14 5.09 14.77 6.96
CA ALA A 14 5.00 15.70 5.83
C ALA A 14 3.60 15.71 5.18
N TRP A 15 2.65 14.98 5.74
CA TRP A 15 1.28 15.00 5.26
C TRP A 15 0.67 16.38 5.48
N THR A 16 0.05 16.95 4.44
CA THR A 16 -0.66 18.23 4.56
C THR A 16 -2.09 17.98 5.03
N ALA A 17 -2.39 18.38 6.25
CA ALA A 17 -3.71 18.24 6.83
C ALA A 17 -4.75 19.00 6.00
N GLY A 18 -5.95 18.44 5.91
CA GLY A 18 -7.05 19.06 5.17
C GLY A 18 -7.03 18.80 3.68
N LYS A 19 -5.98 18.17 3.14
CA LYS A 19 -5.91 17.80 1.73
C LYS A 19 -6.10 16.30 1.56
N THR A 20 -6.68 15.92 0.42
CA THR A 20 -6.83 14.49 0.06
C THR A 20 -5.48 13.90 -0.30
N VAL A 21 -5.43 12.58 -0.42
CA VAL A 21 -4.21 11.87 -0.82
C VAL A 21 -3.70 12.37 -2.19
N ARG A 22 -4.61 12.62 -3.12
CA ARG A 22 -4.24 13.09 -4.47
C ARG A 22 -3.73 14.52 -4.50
N GLU A 23 -3.99 15.29 -3.47
CA GLU A 23 -3.54 16.69 -3.36
C GLU A 23 -2.20 16.80 -2.61
N GLN A 24 -1.69 15.68 -2.08
CA GLN A 24 -0.42 15.68 -1.37
C GLN A 24 0.75 15.87 -2.33
N ALA A 25 1.83 16.42 -1.81
CA ALA A 25 3.09 16.50 -2.55
C ALA A 25 3.52 15.08 -2.97
N TYR A 26 4.17 14.97 -4.11
CA TYR A 26 4.67 13.69 -4.67
C TYR A 26 3.59 12.69 -5.06
N TRP A 27 2.35 13.15 -5.21
CA TRP A 27 1.27 12.25 -5.63
C TRP A 27 1.56 11.58 -6.97
N ASP A 28 2.02 12.35 -7.98
CA ASP A 28 2.26 11.79 -9.32
C ASP A 28 3.31 10.68 -9.29
N GLU A 29 4.40 10.91 -8.55
CA GLU A 29 5.48 9.93 -8.41
C GLU A 29 5.01 8.70 -7.64
N HIS A 30 4.23 8.91 -6.58
CA HIS A 30 3.63 7.81 -5.81
C HIS A 30 2.67 6.99 -6.67
N ALA A 31 1.80 7.66 -7.42
CA ALA A 31 0.83 6.98 -8.28
C ALA A 31 1.53 6.13 -9.33
N GLU A 32 2.59 6.65 -9.95
CA GLU A 32 3.37 5.91 -10.94
C GLU A 32 4.03 4.67 -10.30
N PHE A 33 4.59 4.82 -9.11
CA PHE A 33 5.17 3.72 -8.36
C PHE A 33 4.13 2.62 -8.09
N MET A 34 2.95 3.01 -7.61
CA MET A 34 1.87 2.06 -7.29
C MET A 34 1.30 1.40 -8.55
N ASP A 35 1.14 2.16 -9.63
CA ASP A 35 0.62 1.62 -10.90
C ASP A 35 1.52 0.51 -11.43
N ARG A 36 2.83 0.67 -11.36
CA ARG A 36 3.77 -0.37 -11.78
C ARG A 36 3.61 -1.65 -10.98
N LEU A 37 3.44 -1.53 -9.67
CA LEU A 37 3.24 -2.69 -8.80
C LEU A 37 1.88 -3.35 -9.02
N PHE A 38 0.89 -2.57 -9.37
CA PHE A 38 -0.42 -3.10 -9.73
C PHE A 38 -0.36 -3.85 -11.07
N GLU A 39 0.30 -3.28 -12.06
CA GLU A 39 0.44 -3.89 -13.38
C GLU A 39 1.23 -5.19 -13.35
N ASN A 40 2.25 -5.28 -12.51
CA ASN A 40 3.06 -6.50 -12.42
C ASN A 40 2.50 -7.55 -11.46
N GLY A 41 1.33 -7.31 -10.86
CA GLY A 41 0.66 -8.27 -10.00
C GLY A 41 1.10 -8.28 -8.55
N THR A 42 1.99 -7.39 -8.14
CA THR A 42 2.45 -7.30 -6.75
C THR A 42 1.35 -6.70 -5.87
N VAL A 43 0.76 -5.60 -6.29
CA VAL A 43 -0.37 -4.99 -5.58
C VAL A 43 -1.67 -5.58 -6.10
N ILE A 44 -2.44 -6.19 -5.20
CA ILE A 44 -3.72 -6.81 -5.54
C ILE A 44 -4.84 -5.80 -5.48
N MET A 45 -4.86 -5.00 -4.43
CA MET A 45 -5.81 -3.92 -4.25
C MET A 45 -5.26 -2.95 -3.23
N GLY A 46 -5.69 -1.71 -3.29
CA GLY A 46 -5.27 -0.70 -2.33
C GLY A 46 -6.02 0.60 -2.55
N GLY A 47 -6.05 1.40 -1.51
CA GLY A 47 -6.67 2.72 -1.57
C GLY A 47 -6.73 3.39 -0.22
N PRO A 48 -7.04 4.68 -0.21
CA PRO A 48 -7.15 5.44 1.02
C PRO A 48 -8.46 5.11 1.75
N PHE A 49 -8.44 5.23 3.07
CA PHE A 49 -9.67 5.16 3.85
C PHE A 49 -10.49 6.43 3.60
N SER A 50 -11.81 6.25 3.54
CA SER A 50 -12.72 7.36 3.23
C SER A 50 -12.68 8.50 4.26
N ASP A 51 -12.26 8.19 5.49
CA ASP A 51 -12.16 9.18 6.56
C ASP A 51 -10.81 9.91 6.60
N GLY A 52 -9.91 9.62 5.67
CA GLY A 52 -8.60 10.29 5.60
C GLY A 52 -7.58 9.83 6.63
N THR A 53 -7.82 8.72 7.31
CA THR A 53 -6.94 8.26 8.40
C THR A 53 -5.76 7.40 7.93
N GLY A 54 -5.63 7.17 6.63
CA GLY A 54 -4.55 6.36 6.07
C GLY A 54 -5.00 5.57 4.86
N SER A 55 -4.24 4.53 4.56
CA SER A 55 -4.48 3.67 3.39
C SER A 55 -4.23 2.22 3.74
N LEU A 56 -4.90 1.35 3.00
CA LEU A 56 -4.70 -0.09 3.09
C LEU A 56 -4.22 -0.58 1.73
N VAL A 57 -3.17 -1.41 1.73
CA VAL A 57 -2.66 -2.05 0.50
C VAL A 57 -2.50 -3.53 0.75
N ILE A 58 -2.98 -4.34 -0.18
CA ILE A 58 -2.84 -5.79 -0.14
C ILE A 58 -1.89 -6.20 -1.25
N VAL A 59 -0.83 -6.91 -0.87
CA VAL A 59 0.24 -7.30 -1.79
C VAL A 59 0.49 -8.79 -1.73
N GLU A 60 1.04 -9.32 -2.82
CA GLU A 60 1.54 -10.69 -2.89
C GLU A 60 3.04 -10.68 -3.08
N ALA A 61 3.74 -11.46 -2.26
CA ALA A 61 5.19 -11.62 -2.31
C ALA A 61 5.57 -12.94 -1.63
N GLU A 62 6.80 -13.37 -1.82
CA GLU A 62 7.27 -14.59 -1.16
C GLU A 62 7.56 -14.36 0.31
N GLU A 63 8.14 -13.22 0.65
CA GLU A 63 8.58 -12.91 2.02
C GLU A 63 8.27 -11.48 2.41
N MET A 64 8.09 -11.27 3.72
CA MET A 64 7.82 -9.95 4.28
C MET A 64 8.94 -8.96 3.98
N ASN A 65 10.19 -9.40 4.01
CA ASN A 65 11.34 -8.52 3.71
C ASN A 65 11.30 -7.95 2.30
N GLU A 66 10.78 -8.71 1.34
CA GLU A 66 10.56 -8.21 -0.02
C GLU A 66 9.62 -7.02 -0.01
N VAL A 67 8.52 -7.14 0.73
CA VAL A 67 7.51 -6.09 0.82
C VAL A 67 8.10 -4.84 1.46
N SER A 68 8.80 -4.99 2.58
CA SER A 68 9.45 -3.87 3.26
C SER A 68 10.44 -3.15 2.36
N SER A 69 11.30 -3.91 1.68
CA SER A 69 12.32 -3.34 0.80
C SER A 69 11.72 -2.62 -0.38
N LEU A 70 10.67 -3.19 -0.96
CA LEU A 70 10.00 -2.62 -2.12
C LEU A 70 9.36 -1.28 -1.79
N PHE A 71 8.55 -1.24 -0.74
CA PHE A 71 7.80 -0.03 -0.38
C PHE A 71 8.65 1.05 0.28
N ALA A 72 9.88 0.73 0.72
CA ALA A 72 10.83 1.74 1.16
C ALA A 72 11.19 2.72 0.03
N ASN A 73 10.95 2.34 -1.22
CA ASN A 73 11.19 3.18 -2.39
C ASN A 73 9.98 4.00 -2.85
N ASP A 74 8.83 3.80 -2.22
CA ASP A 74 7.64 4.59 -2.53
C ASP A 74 7.94 6.06 -2.23
N PRO A 75 7.77 6.99 -3.20
CA PRO A 75 7.98 8.42 -2.96
C PRO A 75 7.23 8.96 -1.74
N PHE A 76 6.03 8.46 -1.45
CA PHE A 76 5.31 8.87 -0.25
C PHE A 76 6.01 8.45 1.03
N VAL A 77 6.72 7.32 1.00
CA VAL A 77 7.49 6.85 2.16
C VAL A 77 8.80 7.63 2.27
N VAL A 78 9.51 7.78 1.15
CA VAL A 78 10.78 8.51 1.09
C VAL A 78 10.62 9.94 1.60
N HIS A 79 9.52 10.59 1.23
CA HIS A 79 9.26 12.00 1.56
C HIS A 79 8.35 12.17 2.77
N GLN A 80 8.08 11.09 3.51
CA GLN A 80 7.34 11.13 4.78
C GLN A 80 5.91 11.64 4.68
N ILE A 81 5.29 11.47 3.51
CA ILE A 81 3.86 11.72 3.34
C ILE A 81 3.07 10.60 4.03
N PHE A 82 3.55 9.35 3.90
CA PHE A 82 3.05 8.19 4.62
C PHE A 82 4.08 7.69 5.62
N THR A 83 3.59 7.12 6.71
CA THR A 83 4.40 6.33 7.63
C THR A 83 3.79 4.93 7.75
N LEU A 84 4.64 3.92 7.86
CA LEU A 84 4.18 2.54 8.02
C LEU A 84 3.58 2.36 9.40
N ARG A 85 2.32 1.94 9.44
CA ARG A 85 1.64 1.64 10.69
C ARG A 85 1.68 0.16 11.01
N SER A 86 1.51 -0.69 10.00
CA SER A 86 1.47 -2.14 10.19
C SER A 86 1.78 -2.85 8.89
N LEU A 87 2.54 -3.92 8.98
CA LEU A 87 2.80 -4.85 7.87
C LEU A 87 2.67 -6.25 8.43
N LYS A 88 1.72 -7.01 7.91
CA LYS A 88 1.43 -8.36 8.42
C LYS A 88 1.19 -9.32 7.27
N GLN A 89 1.59 -10.57 7.46
CA GLN A 89 1.16 -11.63 6.57
C GLN A 89 -0.27 -11.99 6.94
N TRP A 90 -1.12 -12.12 5.92
CA TRP A 90 -2.54 -12.38 6.08
C TRP A 90 -2.89 -13.76 5.53
N GLN A 91 -3.45 -14.61 6.38
CA GLN A 91 -4.00 -15.88 5.94
C GLN A 91 -5.43 -15.67 5.50
N LEU A 92 -5.66 -15.73 4.18
CA LEU A 92 -6.99 -15.56 3.63
C LEU A 92 -7.75 -16.89 3.72
N PHE A 93 -8.84 -16.92 4.47
CA PHE A 93 -9.73 -18.07 4.56
C PHE A 93 -10.93 -17.92 3.62
N LEU A 94 -11.41 -16.68 3.46
CA LEU A 94 -12.58 -16.40 2.64
C LEU A 94 -12.18 -15.36 1.60
N ASP A 95 -12.17 -15.74 0.34
CA ASP A 95 -11.82 -14.87 -0.76
C ASP A 95 -12.77 -15.15 -1.93
N ALA A 96 -13.77 -14.30 -2.08
CA ALA A 96 -14.78 -14.46 -3.13
C ALA A 96 -14.18 -14.39 -4.53
N ARG A 97 -13.03 -13.74 -4.71
CA ARG A 97 -12.34 -13.66 -6.00
C ARG A 97 -11.74 -15.01 -6.41
N GLN A 98 -11.44 -15.86 -5.43
CA GLN A 98 -10.87 -17.21 -5.62
C GLN A 98 -11.93 -18.30 -5.53
N LYS A 99 -13.19 -17.93 -5.50
CA LYS A 99 -14.29 -18.86 -5.33
C LYS A 99 -14.42 -19.74 -6.57
N VAL A 100 -14.38 -21.05 -6.37
CA VAL A 100 -14.57 -22.03 -7.43
C VAL A 100 -16.02 -22.46 -7.39
N SER A 101 -16.70 -22.35 -8.52
CA SER A 101 -18.08 -22.80 -8.68
C SER A 101 -18.18 -24.28 -8.99
#